data_b39aeaa1597edca1c07c2f13b2af8ee2
#
_entry.id   b39aeaa1597edca1c07c2f13b2af8ee2
#
_cell.length_a   1.000
_cell.length_b   1.000
_cell.length_c   1.000
_cell.angle_alpha   90.00
_cell.angle_beta   90.00
_cell.angle_gamma   90.00
#
_symmetry.space_group_name_H-M   'P 1'
#
loop_
_entity.id
_entity.type
_entity.pdbx_description
1 polymer ?
#
loop_
_entity_poly.entity_id
_entity_poly.type
_entity_poly.pdbx_seq_one_letter_code
_entity_poly.pdbx_strand_id
1 'polypeptide(L)'
;MTAKTINLQEWEPFGGGGFGESYYNKTDDSVILKLNKPGIPPEKSLEEFQRSKAVFDMGIPCAQPYDYVTDGERYGMIVQRIQGKESFGRIIADHPERLPELAGITAACAKALHAIPCDTRTFDSVPMRARNLIADSTKLPDDIKTRLLGYIDQLEPVTTCLHGDLNPCNIITAQGKYYWIDLGDFGYGDPLFDFNNMAHMSHLVPSPMLKQVFHIDRKTLYRFYTSMCKQYFGDRWGTPDLLEKLDHIIQIMAGKVICLFPQAAHINLPYLRGRKFHTVLNLFLGDRLQKVALSR
;
A
#
# COMPACT_ATOMS: atom_id res chain seq x y z
N MET A 1 -5.09 18.97 17.60
CA MET A 1 -3.91 18.49 18.41
C MET A 1 -2.71 19.35 18.04
N THR A 2 -1.91 19.78 19.00
CA THR A 2 -0.70 20.57 18.75
C THR A 2 0.50 19.64 18.69
N ALA A 3 1.39 19.84 17.73
CA ALA A 3 2.62 19.06 17.61
C ALA A 3 3.58 19.39 18.78
N LYS A 4 4.23 18.37 19.33
CA LYS A 4 5.28 18.52 20.32
C LYS A 4 6.60 18.87 19.62
N THR A 5 7.25 19.93 20.03
CA THR A 5 8.55 20.31 19.45
C THR A 5 9.63 19.34 19.89
N ILE A 6 10.48 18.89 18.97
CA ILE A 6 11.61 18.03 19.23
C ILE A 6 12.93 18.72 18.89
N ASN A 7 14.00 18.30 19.56
CA ASN A 7 15.36 18.68 19.20
C ASN A 7 15.98 17.61 18.28
N LEU A 8 16.13 17.92 16.99
CA LEU A 8 16.65 16.95 16.01
C LEU A 8 18.08 16.48 16.29
N GLN A 9 18.86 17.21 17.11
CA GLN A 9 20.20 16.80 17.53
C GLN A 9 20.21 15.52 18.38
N GLU A 10 19.07 15.15 18.97
CA GLU A 10 18.90 13.89 19.75
C GLU A 10 18.62 12.67 18.85
N TRP A 11 18.55 12.88 17.54
CA TRP A 11 18.15 11.87 16.57
C TRP A 11 19.22 11.67 15.51
N GLU A 12 19.38 10.44 15.03
CA GLU A 12 20.35 10.03 14.00
C GLU A 12 19.60 9.46 12.79
N PRO A 13 19.78 10.00 11.57
CA PRO A 13 19.11 9.52 10.38
C PRO A 13 19.59 8.12 10.01
N PHE A 14 18.65 7.21 9.64
CA PHE A 14 19.01 5.86 9.20
C PHE A 14 18.32 5.43 7.90
N GLY A 15 17.31 6.17 7.47
CA GLY A 15 16.56 5.82 6.26
C GLY A 15 15.65 6.94 5.81
N GLY A 16 15.15 6.81 4.59
CA GLY A 16 14.22 7.75 4.00
C GLY A 16 13.57 7.19 2.76
N GLY A 17 12.39 7.70 2.43
CA GLY A 17 11.60 7.30 1.28
C GLY A 17 11.12 8.50 0.47
N GLY A 18 10.10 8.26 -0.37
CA GLY A 18 9.48 9.28 -1.21
C GLY A 18 8.93 10.47 -0.42
N PHE A 19 8.36 10.23 0.76
CA PHE A 19 7.59 11.20 1.52
C PHE A 19 8.23 11.65 2.83
N GLY A 20 9.21 10.93 3.37
CA GLY A 20 9.78 11.25 4.67
C GLY A 20 11.13 10.64 4.93
N GLU A 21 11.67 10.95 6.10
CA GLU A 21 12.93 10.47 6.64
C GLU A 21 12.70 9.81 8.00
N SER A 22 13.53 8.83 8.34
CA SER A 22 13.45 8.09 9.59
C SER A 22 14.74 8.24 10.38
N TYR A 23 14.61 8.37 11.72
CA TYR A 23 15.70 8.62 12.63
C TYR A 23 15.61 7.70 13.84
N TYR A 24 16.76 7.24 14.34
CA TYR A 24 16.89 6.60 15.64
C TYR A 24 17.05 7.67 16.73
N ASN A 25 16.44 7.44 17.90
CA ASN A 25 16.78 8.23 19.07
C ASN A 25 18.14 7.78 19.61
N LYS A 26 19.02 8.73 19.98
CA LYS A 26 20.40 8.43 20.43
C LYS A 26 20.45 7.84 21.84
N THR A 27 19.40 8.01 22.63
CA THR A 27 19.35 7.59 24.05
C THR A 27 18.25 6.59 24.35
N ASP A 28 17.24 6.48 23.47
CA ASP A 28 16.12 5.54 23.61
C ASP A 28 15.97 4.70 22.34
N ASP A 29 16.40 3.46 22.39
CA ASP A 29 16.37 2.54 21.27
C ASP A 29 14.99 1.88 21.04
N SER A 30 14.01 2.20 21.90
CA SER A 30 12.63 1.69 21.78
C SER A 30 11.76 2.48 20.79
N VAL A 31 12.24 3.65 20.34
CA VAL A 31 11.47 4.55 19.48
C VAL A 31 12.20 4.94 18.20
N ILE A 32 11.44 5.31 17.19
CA ILE A 32 11.92 5.97 15.97
C ILE A 32 11.11 7.22 15.71
N LEU A 33 11.74 8.21 15.11
CA LEU A 33 11.11 9.40 14.60
C LEU A 33 10.92 9.24 13.08
N LYS A 34 9.72 9.54 12.60
CA LYS A 34 9.42 9.70 11.18
C LYS A 34 9.05 11.15 10.93
N LEU A 35 9.84 11.87 10.14
CA LEU A 35 9.55 13.24 9.71
C LEU A 35 9.21 13.27 8.23
N ASN A 36 8.16 13.97 7.89
CA ASN A 36 7.81 14.22 6.50
C ASN A 36 8.82 15.15 5.84
N LYS A 37 8.93 15.09 4.51
CA LYS A 37 9.79 16.02 3.76
C LYS A 37 9.27 17.45 3.89
N PRO A 38 10.16 18.45 3.74
CA PRO A 38 9.75 19.86 3.68
C PRO A 38 8.67 20.08 2.62
N GLY A 39 7.68 20.94 2.93
CA GLY A 39 6.59 21.27 2.04
C GLY A 39 5.35 20.35 2.14
N ILE A 40 5.38 19.31 2.96
CA ILE A 40 4.18 18.55 3.29
C ILE A 40 3.38 19.31 4.35
N PRO A 41 2.09 19.64 4.09
CA PRO A 41 1.27 20.40 5.02
C PRO A 41 1.14 19.72 6.40
N PRO A 42 1.13 20.48 7.50
CA PRO A 42 0.97 19.95 8.86
C PRO A 42 -0.29 19.08 9.03
N GLU A 43 -1.37 19.46 8.35
CA GLU A 43 -2.65 18.76 8.39
C GLU A 43 -2.51 17.32 7.89
N LYS A 44 -1.76 17.11 6.80
CA LYS A 44 -1.51 15.76 6.26
C LYS A 44 -0.69 14.90 7.20
N SER A 45 0.31 15.49 7.86
CA SER A 45 1.09 14.78 8.88
C SER A 45 0.24 14.42 10.10
N LEU A 46 -0.66 15.31 10.50
CA LEU A 46 -1.61 15.05 11.60
C LEU A 46 -2.60 13.94 11.24
N GLU A 47 -3.14 13.97 10.03
CA GLU A 47 -4.04 12.92 9.53
C GLU A 47 -3.35 11.55 9.53
N GLU A 48 -2.09 11.47 9.07
CA GLU A 48 -1.31 10.24 9.08
C GLU A 48 -1.09 9.72 10.51
N PHE A 49 -0.73 10.61 11.45
CA PHE A 49 -0.58 10.25 12.86
C PHE A 49 -1.90 9.74 13.46
N GLN A 50 -3.00 10.47 13.26
CA GLN A 50 -4.33 10.09 13.77
C GLN A 50 -4.79 8.76 13.19
N ARG A 51 -4.57 8.52 11.89
CA ARG A 51 -4.86 7.26 11.21
C ARG A 51 -4.05 6.11 11.81
N SER A 52 -2.73 6.29 11.96
CA SER A 52 -1.87 5.28 12.56
C SER A 52 -2.29 4.94 13.98
N LYS A 53 -2.68 5.97 14.77
CA LYS A 53 -3.19 5.76 16.13
C LYS A 53 -4.52 5.00 16.13
N ALA A 54 -5.45 5.35 15.28
CA ALA A 54 -6.74 4.67 15.19
C ALA A 54 -6.57 3.20 14.77
N VAL A 55 -5.67 2.89 13.82
CA VAL A 55 -5.35 1.51 13.44
C VAL A 55 -4.79 0.71 14.62
N PHE A 56 -3.85 1.31 15.38
CA PHE A 56 -3.28 0.67 16.56
C PHE A 56 -4.36 0.43 17.64
N ASP A 57 -5.21 1.43 17.91
CA ASP A 57 -6.29 1.35 18.91
C ASP A 57 -7.35 0.27 18.54
N MET A 58 -7.49 -0.08 17.26
CA MET A 58 -8.31 -1.21 16.80
C MET A 58 -7.68 -2.59 17.08
N GLY A 59 -6.47 -2.63 17.65
CA GLY A 59 -5.74 -3.87 17.93
C GLY A 59 -5.08 -4.51 16.70
N ILE A 60 -4.98 -3.78 15.59
CA ILE A 60 -4.28 -4.24 14.39
C ILE A 60 -2.77 -4.23 14.67
N PRO A 61 -2.05 -5.35 14.46
CA PRO A 61 -0.62 -5.43 14.73
C PRO A 61 0.18 -4.44 13.87
N CYS A 62 0.63 -3.34 14.47
CA CYS A 62 1.47 -2.32 13.85
C CYS A 62 2.34 -1.63 14.92
N ALA A 63 3.26 -0.78 14.51
CA ALA A 63 4.04 0.02 15.45
C ALA A 63 3.13 1.01 16.20
N GLN A 64 3.25 1.07 17.53
CA GLN A 64 2.48 2.03 18.34
C GLN A 64 2.90 3.46 18.05
N PRO A 65 2.01 4.35 17.65
CA PRO A 65 2.29 5.78 17.56
C PRO A 65 2.22 6.42 18.96
N TYR A 66 3.23 7.21 19.29
CA TYR A 66 3.32 7.87 20.60
C TYR A 66 2.97 9.36 20.53
N ASP A 67 3.73 10.14 19.77
CA ASP A 67 3.60 11.59 19.73
C ASP A 67 3.52 12.11 18.28
N TYR A 68 2.66 13.09 18.05
CA TYR A 68 2.71 13.97 16.89
C TYR A 68 3.71 15.08 17.15
N VAL A 69 4.70 15.26 16.27
CA VAL A 69 5.87 16.09 16.53
C VAL A 69 6.23 17.03 15.39
N THR A 70 7.05 18.05 15.73
CA THR A 70 7.67 18.95 14.76
C THR A 70 9.10 19.30 15.17
N ASP A 71 9.99 19.48 14.19
CA ASP A 71 11.34 20.08 14.39
C ASP A 71 11.33 21.61 14.17
N GLY A 72 10.16 22.23 13.99
CA GLY A 72 9.95 23.63 13.69
C GLY A 72 9.68 23.92 12.21
N GLU A 73 10.12 23.06 11.30
CA GLU A 73 9.91 23.18 9.85
C GLU A 73 9.06 22.03 9.31
N ARG A 74 9.32 20.82 9.77
CA ARG A 74 8.68 19.59 9.31
C ARG A 74 7.82 18.99 10.43
N TYR A 75 6.86 18.22 10.02
CA TYR A 75 5.96 17.52 10.94
C TYR A 75 6.09 16.01 10.74
N GLY A 76 5.76 15.26 11.80
CA GLY A 76 5.87 13.82 11.76
C GLY A 76 5.40 13.17 13.06
N MET A 77 5.90 11.97 13.33
CA MET A 77 5.51 11.22 14.52
C MET A 77 6.67 10.43 15.13
N ILE A 78 6.62 10.26 16.43
CA ILE A 78 7.41 9.27 17.16
C ILE A 78 6.59 7.99 17.26
N VAL A 79 7.18 6.86 16.85
CA VAL A 79 6.52 5.56 16.88
C VAL A 79 7.43 4.52 17.53
N GLN A 80 6.84 3.42 17.97
CA GLN A 80 7.57 2.26 18.48
C GLN A 80 8.59 1.76 17.44
N ARG A 81 9.80 1.51 17.89
CA ARG A 81 10.81 0.77 17.12
C ARG A 81 10.56 -0.72 17.28
N ILE A 82 10.18 -1.38 16.21
CA ILE A 82 10.10 -2.84 16.16
C ILE A 82 11.53 -3.36 15.93
N GLN A 83 12.16 -3.82 16.99
CA GLN A 83 13.56 -4.28 16.95
C GLN A 83 13.68 -5.62 16.23
N GLY A 84 14.77 -5.78 15.46
CA GLY A 84 15.04 -7.01 14.70
C GLY A 84 14.02 -7.28 13.61
N LYS A 85 13.32 -6.24 13.14
CA LYS A 85 12.34 -6.37 12.08
C LYS A 85 12.99 -6.71 10.75
N GLU A 86 12.31 -7.58 10.00
CA GLU A 86 12.67 -7.91 8.63
C GLU A 86 11.41 -7.98 7.77
N SER A 87 11.43 -7.36 6.58
CA SER A 87 10.29 -7.43 5.66
C SER A 87 10.28 -8.75 4.90
N PHE A 88 9.09 -9.24 4.54
CA PHE A 88 8.97 -10.45 3.75
C PHE A 88 9.64 -10.31 2.38
N GLY A 89 9.62 -9.10 1.79
CA GLY A 89 10.35 -8.83 0.55
C GLY A 89 11.85 -9.10 0.68
N ARG A 90 12.46 -8.67 1.80
CA ARG A 90 13.87 -8.92 2.09
C ARG A 90 14.13 -10.41 2.33
N ILE A 91 13.33 -11.06 3.18
CA ILE A 91 13.48 -12.49 3.46
C ILE A 91 13.38 -13.32 2.16
N ILE A 92 12.44 -12.99 1.27
CA ILE A 92 12.30 -13.69 -0.03
C ILE A 92 13.50 -13.44 -0.94
N ALA A 93 14.10 -12.25 -0.88
CA ALA A 93 15.30 -11.94 -1.68
C ALA A 93 16.48 -12.79 -1.25
N ASP A 94 16.68 -12.95 0.06
CA ASP A 94 17.79 -13.69 0.66
C ASP A 94 17.50 -15.21 0.73
N HIS A 95 16.22 -15.60 0.86
CA HIS A 95 15.71 -16.97 1.03
C HIS A 95 14.51 -17.26 0.11
N PRO A 96 14.71 -17.41 -1.20
CA PRO A 96 13.62 -17.58 -2.18
C PRO A 96 12.75 -18.85 -1.95
N GLU A 97 13.29 -19.85 -1.29
CA GLU A 97 12.59 -21.09 -0.93
C GLU A 97 11.47 -20.84 0.09
N ARG A 98 11.54 -19.79 0.89
CA ARG A 98 10.53 -19.42 1.89
C ARG A 98 9.30 -18.70 1.28
N LEU A 99 9.34 -18.36 -0.01
CA LEU A 99 8.24 -17.66 -0.66
C LEU A 99 6.86 -18.28 -0.43
N PRO A 100 6.64 -19.61 -0.57
CA PRO A 100 5.32 -20.20 -0.34
C PRO A 100 4.85 -20.09 1.12
N GLU A 101 5.75 -20.23 2.08
CA GLU A 101 5.49 -20.05 3.51
C GLU A 101 5.05 -18.61 3.80
N LEU A 102 5.84 -17.63 3.36
CA LEU A 102 5.59 -16.21 3.60
C LEU A 102 4.32 -15.71 2.89
N ALA A 103 4.03 -16.23 1.70
CA ALA A 103 2.77 -15.98 1.02
C ALA A 103 1.57 -16.48 1.81
N GLY A 104 1.69 -17.65 2.46
CA GLY A 104 0.66 -18.22 3.34
C GLY A 104 0.45 -17.39 4.60
N ILE A 105 1.53 -16.98 5.23
CA ILE A 105 1.46 -16.10 6.41
C ILE A 105 0.78 -14.76 6.02
N THR A 106 1.15 -14.18 4.89
CA THR A 106 0.52 -12.94 4.39
C THR A 106 -0.97 -13.14 4.14
N ALA A 107 -1.37 -14.26 3.54
CA ALA A 107 -2.77 -14.59 3.33
C ALA A 107 -3.55 -14.74 4.65
N ALA A 108 -2.95 -15.36 5.67
CA ALA A 108 -3.55 -15.49 7.00
C ALA A 108 -3.68 -14.11 7.69
N CYS A 109 -2.63 -13.30 7.66
CA CYS A 109 -2.66 -11.95 8.21
C CYS A 109 -3.69 -11.05 7.49
N ALA A 110 -3.80 -11.15 6.16
CA ALA A 110 -4.80 -10.43 5.38
C ALA A 110 -6.23 -10.90 5.74
N LYS A 111 -6.47 -12.22 5.90
CA LYS A 111 -7.77 -12.73 6.37
C LYS A 111 -8.14 -12.18 7.73
N ALA A 112 -7.19 -12.15 8.66
CA ALA A 112 -7.40 -11.62 9.99
C ALA A 112 -7.75 -10.12 9.95
N LEU A 113 -7.05 -9.33 9.12
CA LEU A 113 -7.33 -7.91 8.91
C LEU A 113 -8.73 -7.70 8.31
N HIS A 114 -9.06 -8.44 7.25
CA HIS A 114 -10.34 -8.34 6.54
C HIS A 114 -11.54 -8.88 7.36
N ALA A 115 -11.29 -9.56 8.47
CA ALA A 115 -12.36 -9.95 9.40
C ALA A 115 -12.74 -8.83 10.39
N ILE A 116 -11.97 -7.75 10.46
CA ILE A 116 -12.21 -6.64 11.39
C ILE A 116 -13.17 -5.64 10.74
N PRO A 117 -14.33 -5.35 11.36
CA PRO A 117 -15.18 -4.23 10.96
C PRO A 117 -14.43 -2.91 11.13
N CYS A 118 -14.41 -2.07 10.10
CA CYS A 118 -13.72 -0.80 10.13
C CYS A 118 -14.63 0.31 10.70
N ASP A 119 -14.08 1.23 11.49
CA ASP A 119 -14.81 2.45 11.89
C ASP A 119 -14.90 3.40 10.70
N THR A 120 -16.04 3.38 10.02
CA THR A 120 -16.32 4.19 8.84
C THR A 120 -16.45 5.70 9.11
N ARG A 121 -16.45 6.13 10.38
CA ARG A 121 -16.42 7.55 10.78
C ARG A 121 -15.00 8.09 10.80
N THR A 122 -14.04 7.20 11.05
CA THR A 122 -12.61 7.54 11.16
C THR A 122 -11.86 7.29 9.86
N PHE A 123 -12.26 6.26 9.10
CA PHE A 123 -11.56 5.86 7.89
C PHE A 123 -12.43 6.02 6.65
N ASP A 124 -11.77 6.33 5.54
CA ASP A 124 -12.41 6.48 4.25
C ASP A 124 -12.60 5.14 3.54
N SER A 125 -13.65 5.07 2.72
CA SER A 125 -13.84 3.99 1.78
C SER A 125 -12.76 4.02 0.68
N VAL A 126 -12.03 2.91 0.51
CA VAL A 126 -11.01 2.77 -0.55
C VAL A 126 -11.64 2.89 -1.95
N PRO A 127 -12.76 2.21 -2.28
CA PRO A 127 -13.44 2.40 -3.55
C PRO A 127 -13.93 3.85 -3.76
N MET A 128 -14.45 4.52 -2.72
CA MET A 128 -14.92 5.89 -2.88
C MET A 128 -13.78 6.90 -3.06
N ARG A 129 -12.62 6.69 -2.43
CA ARG A 129 -11.43 7.49 -2.73
C ARG A 129 -11.03 7.34 -4.21
N ALA A 130 -11.04 6.13 -4.74
CA ALA A 130 -10.76 5.89 -6.15
C ALA A 130 -11.83 6.55 -7.05
N ARG A 131 -13.11 6.44 -6.69
CA ARG A 131 -14.24 7.03 -7.41
C ARG A 131 -14.07 8.56 -7.57
N ASN A 132 -13.80 9.24 -6.47
CA ASN A 132 -13.66 10.71 -6.48
C ASN A 132 -12.49 11.13 -7.39
N LEU A 133 -11.33 10.49 -7.26
CA LEU A 133 -10.17 10.77 -8.10
C LEU A 133 -10.45 10.54 -9.59
N ILE A 134 -11.17 9.46 -9.93
CA ILE A 134 -11.53 9.13 -11.31
C ILE A 134 -12.55 10.14 -11.84
N ALA A 135 -13.58 10.47 -11.07
CA ALA A 135 -14.64 11.40 -11.48
C ALA A 135 -14.07 12.81 -11.79
N ASP A 136 -13.17 13.29 -10.93
CA ASP A 136 -12.57 14.63 -11.04
C ASP A 136 -11.41 14.69 -12.05
N SER A 137 -10.98 13.54 -12.58
CA SER A 137 -9.81 13.47 -13.46
C SER A 137 -10.08 14.09 -14.83
N THR A 138 -9.17 14.95 -15.25
CA THR A 138 -9.08 15.47 -16.63
C THR A 138 -8.14 14.66 -17.52
N LYS A 139 -7.59 13.55 -17.03
CA LYS A 139 -6.54 12.76 -17.68
C LYS A 139 -7.03 11.44 -18.23
N LEU A 140 -8.17 10.97 -17.72
CA LEU A 140 -8.81 9.77 -18.24
C LEU A 140 -9.77 10.15 -19.38
N PRO A 141 -9.76 9.42 -20.50
CA PRO A 141 -10.79 9.51 -21.53
C PRO A 141 -12.19 9.27 -20.94
N ASP A 142 -13.21 9.94 -21.47
CA ASP A 142 -14.58 9.91 -20.90
C ASP A 142 -15.20 8.52 -20.92
N ASP A 143 -14.96 7.72 -21.97
CA ASP A 143 -15.42 6.34 -22.08
C ASP A 143 -14.79 5.44 -21.01
N ILE A 144 -13.48 5.60 -20.75
CA ILE A 144 -12.76 4.91 -19.69
C ILE A 144 -13.32 5.32 -18.33
N LYS A 145 -13.47 6.63 -18.10
CA LYS A 145 -14.02 7.18 -16.86
C LYS A 145 -15.41 6.59 -16.58
N THR A 146 -16.31 6.63 -17.56
CA THR A 146 -17.67 6.09 -17.45
C THR A 146 -17.66 4.60 -17.10
N ARG A 147 -16.81 3.82 -17.74
CA ARG A 147 -16.66 2.38 -17.46
C ARG A 147 -16.18 2.13 -16.04
N LEU A 148 -15.11 2.82 -15.59
CA LEU A 148 -14.56 2.62 -14.25
C LEU A 148 -15.54 3.04 -13.16
N LEU A 149 -16.25 4.14 -13.33
CA LEU A 149 -17.31 4.57 -12.41
C LEU A 149 -18.44 3.56 -12.38
N GLY A 150 -18.84 3.01 -13.54
CA GLY A 150 -19.83 1.95 -13.61
C GLY A 150 -19.44 0.67 -12.85
N TYR A 151 -18.16 0.29 -12.85
CA TYR A 151 -17.68 -0.82 -12.02
C TYR A 151 -17.79 -0.50 -10.52
N ILE A 152 -17.43 0.72 -10.12
CA ILE A 152 -17.50 1.13 -8.70
C ILE A 152 -18.97 1.18 -8.23
N ASP A 153 -19.87 1.68 -9.05
CA ASP A 153 -21.29 1.81 -8.72
C ASP A 153 -22.02 0.44 -8.58
N GLN A 154 -21.40 -0.65 -9.08
CA GLN A 154 -21.88 -2.03 -8.92
C GLN A 154 -21.29 -2.75 -7.69
N LEU A 155 -20.35 -2.12 -6.96
CA LEU A 155 -19.79 -2.74 -5.79
C LEU A 155 -20.77 -2.75 -4.62
N GLU A 156 -20.89 -3.90 -3.98
CA GLU A 156 -21.63 -4.00 -2.72
C GLU A 156 -20.93 -3.18 -1.62
N PRO A 157 -21.68 -2.51 -0.74
CA PRO A 157 -21.10 -1.76 0.37
C PRO A 157 -20.50 -2.73 1.40
N VAL A 158 -19.18 -2.74 1.49
CA VAL A 158 -18.42 -3.55 2.45
C VAL A 158 -17.61 -2.64 3.36
N THR A 159 -17.63 -2.91 4.66
CA THR A 159 -16.98 -2.07 5.69
C THR A 159 -15.87 -2.80 6.44
N THR A 160 -15.23 -3.78 5.82
CA THR A 160 -14.06 -4.47 6.40
C THR A 160 -12.79 -3.65 6.24
N CYS A 161 -11.87 -3.78 7.20
CA CYS A 161 -10.58 -3.12 7.14
C CYS A 161 -9.76 -3.59 5.94
N LEU A 162 -9.10 -2.64 5.29
CA LEU A 162 -8.16 -2.86 4.20
C LEU A 162 -6.82 -2.20 4.53
N HIS A 163 -5.72 -2.86 4.17
CA HIS A 163 -4.39 -2.25 4.24
C HIS A 163 -4.24 -1.09 3.24
N GLY A 164 -4.80 -1.25 2.05
CA GLY A 164 -4.76 -0.27 0.96
C GLY A 164 -3.49 -0.33 0.09
N ASP A 165 -2.40 -0.89 0.62
CA ASP A 165 -1.13 -1.13 -0.09
C ASP A 165 -0.51 -2.47 0.31
N LEU A 166 -1.27 -3.55 0.18
CA LEU A 166 -0.82 -4.90 0.54
C LEU A 166 0.29 -5.38 -0.40
N ASN A 167 1.49 -5.61 0.16
CA ASN A 167 2.65 -6.15 -0.56
C ASN A 167 3.65 -6.78 0.41
N PRO A 168 4.65 -7.59 -0.07
CA PRO A 168 5.57 -8.30 0.82
C PRO A 168 6.55 -7.40 1.60
N CYS A 169 6.66 -6.12 1.27
CA CYS A 169 7.48 -5.19 2.04
C CYS A 169 6.70 -4.48 3.16
N ASN A 170 5.36 -4.49 3.09
CA ASN A 170 4.47 -3.86 4.07
C ASN A 170 4.01 -4.82 5.17
N ILE A 171 4.52 -6.06 5.16
CA ILE A 171 4.44 -6.99 6.28
C ILE A 171 5.85 -7.34 6.75
N ILE A 172 6.08 -7.21 8.05
CA ILE A 172 7.36 -7.48 8.67
C ILE A 172 7.21 -8.56 9.74
N THR A 173 8.27 -9.28 9.98
CA THR A 173 8.39 -10.17 11.14
C THR A 173 9.42 -9.63 12.12
N ALA A 174 9.14 -9.82 13.41
CA ALA A 174 10.07 -9.57 14.49
C ALA A 174 9.73 -10.47 15.68
N GLN A 175 10.69 -11.18 16.23
CA GLN A 175 10.52 -12.03 17.41
C GLN A 175 9.34 -13.02 17.30
N GLY A 176 9.13 -13.59 16.11
CA GLY A 176 8.03 -14.53 15.83
C GLY A 176 6.64 -13.92 15.71
N LYS A 177 6.52 -12.59 15.68
CA LYS A 177 5.28 -11.86 15.46
C LYS A 177 5.30 -11.18 14.09
N TYR A 178 4.11 -10.86 13.55
CA TYR A 178 3.93 -10.18 12.28
C TYR A 178 3.26 -8.83 12.51
N TYR A 179 3.71 -7.81 11.77
CA TYR A 179 3.21 -6.45 11.90
C TYR A 179 2.99 -5.85 10.51
N TRP A 180 1.93 -5.08 10.37
CA TRP A 180 1.70 -4.24 9.22
C TRP A 180 2.46 -2.93 9.37
N ILE A 181 3.03 -2.45 8.28
CA ILE A 181 3.67 -1.13 8.18
C ILE A 181 3.15 -0.41 6.94
N ASP A 182 3.37 0.90 6.88
CA ASP A 182 2.91 1.75 5.77
C ASP A 182 1.38 1.75 5.60
N LEU A 183 0.69 2.18 6.67
CA LEU A 183 -0.76 2.21 6.77
C LEU A 183 -1.35 3.54 6.25
N GLY A 184 -0.63 4.29 5.42
CA GLY A 184 -1.08 5.56 4.85
C GLY A 184 -2.33 5.44 3.98
N ASP A 185 -2.49 4.32 3.28
CA ASP A 185 -3.64 4.02 2.44
C ASP A 185 -4.74 3.19 3.14
N PHE A 186 -4.59 2.91 4.44
CA PHE A 186 -5.57 2.17 5.22
C PHE A 186 -6.97 2.75 5.10
N GLY A 187 -7.97 1.88 5.03
CA GLY A 187 -9.37 2.27 4.91
C GLY A 187 -10.30 1.06 4.96
N TYR A 188 -11.46 1.15 4.33
CA TYR A 188 -12.40 0.04 4.27
C TYR A 188 -12.94 -0.20 2.86
N GLY A 189 -13.45 -1.42 2.63
CA GLY A 189 -14.05 -1.83 1.36
C GLY A 189 -14.03 -3.34 1.17
N ASP A 190 -14.30 -3.78 -0.05
CA ASP A 190 -14.16 -5.18 -0.43
C ASP A 190 -12.69 -5.64 -0.32
N PRO A 191 -12.41 -6.76 0.36
CA PRO A 191 -11.07 -7.34 0.48
C PRO A 191 -10.29 -7.46 -0.83
N LEU A 192 -10.96 -7.59 -1.96
CA LEU A 192 -10.33 -7.66 -3.28
C LEU A 192 -9.48 -6.43 -3.61
N PHE A 193 -9.77 -5.27 -3.00
CA PHE A 193 -8.96 -4.06 -3.22
C PHE A 193 -7.53 -4.21 -2.72
N ASP A 194 -7.25 -5.02 -1.71
CA ASP A 194 -5.89 -5.26 -1.23
C ASP A 194 -5.06 -6.14 -2.18
N PHE A 195 -5.70 -6.84 -3.12
CA PHE A 195 -4.99 -7.71 -4.07
C PHE A 195 -4.55 -7.00 -5.36
N ASN A 196 -4.99 -5.77 -5.58
CA ASN A 196 -4.73 -5.04 -6.82
C ASN A 196 -3.26 -4.64 -7.00
N ASN A 197 -2.61 -4.14 -5.92
CA ASN A 197 -1.30 -3.51 -6.02
C ASN A 197 -0.22 -4.48 -6.52
N MET A 198 -0.14 -5.68 -5.94
CA MET A 198 0.81 -6.70 -6.39
C MET A 198 0.53 -7.17 -7.81
N ALA A 199 -0.73 -7.26 -8.23
CA ALA A 199 -1.10 -7.55 -9.61
C ALA A 199 -0.52 -6.48 -10.55
N HIS A 200 -0.74 -5.20 -10.26
CA HIS A 200 -0.18 -4.10 -11.03
C HIS A 200 1.33 -4.15 -11.10
N MET A 201 1.99 -4.21 -9.94
CA MET A 201 3.44 -4.17 -9.84
C MET A 201 4.09 -5.34 -10.58
N SER A 202 3.54 -6.54 -10.43
CA SER A 202 4.07 -7.74 -11.09
C SER A 202 3.91 -7.76 -12.62
N HIS A 203 3.02 -6.95 -13.18
CA HIS A 203 2.78 -6.91 -14.62
C HIS A 203 3.41 -5.70 -15.32
N LEU A 204 3.52 -4.56 -14.62
CA LEU A 204 3.87 -3.29 -15.26
C LEU A 204 5.23 -2.77 -14.90
N VAL A 205 5.66 -2.98 -13.65
CA VAL A 205 6.88 -2.37 -13.19
C VAL A 205 8.08 -3.21 -13.65
N PRO A 206 9.09 -2.60 -14.28
CA PRO A 206 10.31 -3.32 -14.66
C PRO A 206 11.04 -3.93 -13.46
N SER A 207 11.59 -5.13 -13.63
CA SER A 207 12.31 -5.85 -12.56
C SER A 207 13.40 -5.03 -11.85
N PRO A 208 14.22 -4.19 -12.51
CA PRO A 208 15.20 -3.38 -11.80
C PRO A 208 14.58 -2.42 -10.78
N MET A 209 13.42 -1.81 -11.11
CA MET A 209 12.71 -0.93 -10.19
C MET A 209 12.08 -1.71 -9.03
N LEU A 210 11.49 -2.88 -9.31
CA LEU A 210 10.94 -3.74 -8.26
C LEU A 210 12.03 -4.21 -7.30
N LYS A 211 13.21 -4.58 -7.79
CA LYS A 211 14.35 -4.94 -6.94
C LYS A 211 14.79 -3.79 -6.05
N GLN A 212 14.71 -2.57 -6.52
CA GLN A 212 15.05 -1.39 -5.72
C GLN A 212 14.02 -1.14 -4.60
N VAL A 213 12.72 -1.37 -4.87
CA VAL A 213 11.63 -1.08 -3.92
C VAL A 213 11.27 -2.29 -3.07
N PHE A 214 11.13 -3.47 -3.68
CA PHE A 214 10.65 -4.68 -3.03
C PHE A 214 11.75 -5.72 -2.77
N HIS A 215 13.00 -5.44 -3.17
CA HIS A 215 14.15 -6.35 -3.11
C HIS A 215 14.03 -7.58 -4.01
N ILE A 216 12.90 -7.84 -4.63
CA ILE A 216 12.60 -8.98 -5.50
C ILE A 216 12.25 -8.53 -6.91
N ASP A 217 12.44 -9.43 -7.87
CA ASP A 217 12.09 -9.15 -9.27
C ASP A 217 10.59 -9.40 -9.55
N ARG A 218 10.18 -9.00 -10.75
CA ARG A 218 8.79 -9.11 -11.20
C ARG A 218 8.26 -10.55 -11.17
N LYS A 219 9.06 -11.53 -11.60
CA LYS A 219 8.67 -12.94 -11.63
C LYS A 219 8.47 -13.48 -10.22
N THR A 220 9.33 -13.12 -9.29
CA THR A 220 9.26 -13.48 -7.89
C THR A 220 8.03 -12.84 -7.22
N LEU A 221 7.77 -11.55 -7.49
CA LEU A 221 6.58 -10.87 -6.98
C LEU A 221 5.28 -11.51 -7.51
N TYR A 222 5.25 -11.87 -8.80
CA TYR A 222 4.10 -12.57 -9.38
C TYR A 222 3.86 -13.95 -8.75
N ARG A 223 4.92 -14.71 -8.50
CA ARG A 223 4.83 -16.01 -7.80
C ARG A 223 4.33 -15.83 -6.36
N PHE A 224 4.80 -14.81 -5.66
CA PHE A 224 4.31 -14.49 -4.32
C PHE A 224 2.83 -14.14 -4.35
N TYR A 225 2.42 -13.22 -5.23
CA TYR A 225 1.03 -12.83 -5.42
C TYR A 225 0.11 -14.03 -5.70
N THR A 226 0.46 -14.86 -6.68
CA THR A 226 -0.37 -16.01 -7.03
C THR A 226 -0.42 -17.06 -5.92
N SER A 227 0.69 -17.29 -5.21
CA SER A 227 0.72 -18.20 -4.04
C SER A 227 -0.16 -17.68 -2.91
N MET A 228 -0.08 -16.39 -2.61
CA MET A 228 -0.92 -15.73 -1.61
C MET A 228 -2.41 -15.80 -1.98
N CYS A 229 -2.77 -15.48 -3.24
CA CYS A 229 -4.15 -15.57 -3.71
C CYS A 229 -4.72 -16.99 -3.58
N LYS A 230 -3.96 -18.02 -3.98
CA LYS A 230 -4.38 -19.41 -3.81
C LYS A 230 -4.68 -19.76 -2.34
N GLN A 231 -3.85 -19.31 -1.42
CA GLN A 231 -4.02 -19.57 0.01
C GLN A 231 -5.13 -18.71 0.65
N TYR A 232 -5.34 -17.50 0.13
CA TYR A 232 -6.41 -16.63 0.61
C TYR A 232 -7.79 -17.11 0.13
N PHE A 233 -7.95 -17.36 -1.17
CA PHE A 233 -9.24 -17.68 -1.78
C PHE A 233 -9.57 -19.18 -1.77
N GLY A 234 -8.58 -20.06 -1.58
CA GLY A 234 -8.77 -21.52 -1.62
C GLY A 234 -9.34 -21.96 -2.98
N ASP A 235 -10.39 -22.78 -2.92
CA ASP A 235 -11.05 -23.36 -4.11
C ASP A 235 -11.72 -22.28 -5.00
N ARG A 236 -11.95 -21.09 -4.48
CA ARG A 236 -12.47 -19.97 -5.29
C ARG A 236 -11.42 -19.39 -6.24
N TRP A 237 -10.12 -19.62 -5.97
CA TRP A 237 -9.07 -19.09 -6.84
C TRP A 237 -9.17 -19.69 -8.24
N GLY A 238 -9.29 -18.83 -9.25
CA GLY A 238 -9.40 -19.21 -10.65
C GLY A 238 -10.84 -19.40 -11.13
N THR A 239 -11.84 -19.21 -10.28
CA THR A 239 -13.25 -19.20 -10.75
C THR A 239 -13.52 -17.97 -11.60
N PRO A 240 -14.33 -18.08 -12.68
CA PRO A 240 -14.63 -16.94 -13.55
C PRO A 240 -15.17 -15.71 -12.81
N ASP A 241 -16.09 -15.91 -11.86
CA ASP A 241 -16.68 -14.83 -11.06
C ASP A 241 -15.62 -14.04 -10.25
N LEU A 242 -14.73 -14.76 -9.55
CA LEU A 242 -13.67 -14.10 -8.77
C LEU A 242 -12.69 -13.35 -9.67
N LEU A 243 -12.34 -13.95 -10.81
CA LEU A 243 -11.38 -13.36 -11.73
C LEU A 243 -11.95 -12.10 -12.40
N GLU A 244 -13.24 -12.10 -12.75
CA GLU A 244 -13.92 -10.93 -13.29
C GLU A 244 -13.97 -9.77 -12.28
N LYS A 245 -14.32 -10.05 -11.02
CA LYS A 245 -14.33 -9.06 -9.94
C LYS A 245 -12.94 -8.48 -9.69
N LEU A 246 -11.91 -9.33 -9.64
CA LEU A 246 -10.53 -8.88 -9.51
C LEU A 246 -10.10 -8.00 -10.68
N ASP A 247 -10.48 -8.35 -11.91
CA ASP A 247 -10.15 -7.57 -13.09
C ASP A 247 -10.78 -6.18 -13.04
N HIS A 248 -12.06 -6.07 -12.66
CA HIS A 248 -12.72 -4.78 -12.47
C HIS A 248 -11.99 -3.91 -11.42
N ILE A 249 -11.62 -4.48 -10.27
CA ILE A 249 -10.91 -3.76 -9.22
C ILE A 249 -9.51 -3.36 -9.67
N ILE A 250 -8.79 -4.22 -10.38
CA ILE A 250 -7.50 -3.90 -10.97
C ILE A 250 -7.63 -2.71 -11.93
N GLN A 251 -8.65 -2.67 -12.78
CA GLN A 251 -8.90 -1.56 -13.69
C GLN A 251 -9.25 -0.26 -12.95
N ILE A 252 -10.11 -0.31 -11.91
CA ILE A 252 -10.44 0.85 -11.06
C ILE A 252 -9.17 1.43 -10.45
N MET A 253 -8.34 0.57 -9.85
CA MET A 253 -7.14 1.02 -9.16
C MET A 253 -6.04 1.49 -10.13
N ALA A 254 -5.97 0.93 -11.33
CA ALA A 254 -5.15 1.47 -12.41
C ALA A 254 -5.58 2.89 -12.79
N GLY A 255 -6.88 3.13 -12.93
CA GLY A 255 -7.44 4.46 -13.14
C GLY A 255 -7.04 5.44 -12.03
N LYS A 256 -7.15 5.03 -10.76
CA LYS A 256 -6.69 5.81 -9.61
C LYS A 256 -5.20 6.20 -9.74
N VAL A 257 -4.33 5.24 -10.04
CA VAL A 257 -2.88 5.48 -10.18
C VAL A 257 -2.60 6.49 -11.29
N ILE A 258 -3.30 6.41 -12.41
CA ILE A 258 -3.17 7.36 -13.51
C ILE A 258 -3.56 8.78 -13.09
N CYS A 259 -4.65 8.91 -12.33
CA CYS A 259 -5.10 10.20 -11.82
C CYS A 259 -4.07 10.83 -10.86
N LEU A 260 -3.44 10.03 -10.01
CA LEU A 260 -2.47 10.47 -9.02
C LEU A 260 -1.08 10.74 -9.61
N PHE A 261 -0.77 10.14 -10.76
CA PHE A 261 0.58 10.13 -11.31
C PHE A 261 1.24 11.52 -11.45
N PRO A 262 0.57 12.61 -11.83
CA PRO A 262 1.16 13.93 -11.88
C PRO A 262 1.46 14.54 -10.51
N GLN A 263 0.69 14.16 -9.48
CA GLN A 263 0.93 14.56 -8.09
C GLN A 263 2.08 13.73 -7.49
N ALA A 264 2.25 12.51 -7.96
CA ALA A 264 3.40 11.65 -7.68
C ALA A 264 4.65 12.00 -8.52
N ALA A 265 4.64 13.06 -9.31
CA ALA A 265 5.80 13.52 -10.10
C ALA A 265 7.02 13.91 -9.25
N HIS A 266 6.86 14.03 -7.92
CA HIS A 266 7.96 14.12 -6.98
C HIS A 266 8.67 12.76 -6.75
N ILE A 267 8.03 11.64 -7.09
CA ILE A 267 8.70 10.35 -7.24
C ILE A 267 9.45 10.43 -8.56
N ASN A 268 10.76 10.59 -8.45
CA ASN A 268 11.65 10.70 -9.60
C ASN A 268 11.76 9.34 -10.32
N LEU A 269 10.67 8.98 -11.02
CA LEU A 269 10.61 7.80 -11.88
C LEU A 269 10.91 8.26 -13.32
N PRO A 270 12.20 8.29 -13.76
CA PRO A 270 12.56 8.75 -15.10
C PRO A 270 11.90 7.93 -16.21
N TYR A 271 11.31 6.79 -15.85
CA TYR A 271 10.71 5.82 -16.75
C TYR A 271 9.28 6.15 -17.19
N LEU A 272 8.57 7.01 -16.46
CA LEU A 272 7.15 7.26 -16.68
C LEU A 272 6.87 8.66 -17.26
N ARG A 273 7.90 9.39 -17.68
CA ARG A 273 7.73 10.69 -18.34
C ARG A 273 7.40 10.49 -19.82
N GLY A 274 6.25 11.03 -20.27
CA GLY A 274 5.89 11.16 -21.69
C GLY A 274 5.12 9.97 -22.29
N ARG A 275 5.35 9.67 -23.58
CA ARG A 275 4.58 8.74 -24.43
C ARG A 275 4.29 7.35 -23.83
N LYS A 276 5.06 6.89 -22.86
CA LYS A 276 4.87 5.58 -22.22
C LYS A 276 3.69 5.53 -21.26
N PHE A 277 3.23 6.67 -20.79
CA PHE A 277 2.05 6.75 -19.93
C PHE A 277 0.76 6.27 -20.62
N HIS A 278 0.54 6.70 -21.88
CA HIS A 278 -0.58 6.19 -22.68
C HIS A 278 -0.46 4.72 -23.03
N THR A 279 0.77 4.22 -23.19
CA THR A 279 1.00 2.79 -23.44
C THR A 279 0.67 1.96 -22.20
N VAL A 280 1.04 2.46 -21.02
CA VAL A 280 0.68 1.83 -19.74
C VAL A 280 -0.82 1.85 -19.53
N LEU A 281 -1.50 2.97 -19.79
CA LEU A 281 -2.94 3.10 -19.73
C LEU A 281 -3.64 2.11 -20.68
N ASN A 282 -3.21 2.00 -21.93
CA ASN A 282 -3.77 1.08 -22.91
C ASN A 282 -3.50 -0.40 -22.56
N LEU A 283 -2.37 -0.70 -21.92
CA LEU A 283 -2.07 -2.04 -21.41
C LEU A 283 -2.97 -2.41 -20.24
N PHE A 284 -3.37 -1.44 -19.38
CA PHE A 284 -4.22 -1.69 -18.23
C PHE A 284 -5.71 -1.72 -18.55
N LEU A 285 -6.15 -0.91 -19.49
CA LEU A 285 -7.55 -0.70 -19.78
C LEU A 285 -8.01 -1.38 -21.07
N GLY A 286 -7.13 -2.17 -21.71
CA GLY A 286 -7.43 -2.94 -22.92
C GLY A 286 -7.62 -4.43 -22.65
N ASP A 287 -8.22 -5.16 -23.60
CA ASP A 287 -8.55 -6.61 -23.57
C ASP A 287 -7.37 -7.54 -23.22
N ARG A 288 -6.14 -7.01 -23.22
CA ARG A 288 -4.95 -7.79 -22.88
C ARG A 288 -4.84 -8.08 -21.37
N LEU A 289 -5.48 -7.31 -20.51
CA LEU A 289 -5.46 -7.55 -19.06
C LEU A 289 -6.16 -8.84 -18.66
N GLN A 290 -7.28 -9.16 -19.29
CA GLN A 290 -7.95 -10.44 -19.07
C GLN A 290 -7.02 -11.63 -19.30
N LYS A 291 -6.10 -11.52 -20.26
CA LYS A 291 -5.14 -12.60 -20.57
C LYS A 291 -3.93 -12.63 -19.65
N VAL A 292 -3.56 -11.51 -19.05
CA VAL A 292 -2.30 -11.37 -18.29
C VAL A 292 -2.53 -11.52 -16.78
N ALA A 293 -3.60 -10.97 -16.24
CA ALA A 293 -3.96 -11.15 -14.83
C ALA A 293 -4.40 -12.59 -14.51
N LEU A 294 -4.81 -13.33 -15.52
CA LEU A 294 -5.46 -14.63 -15.41
C LEU A 294 -4.67 -15.79 -16.05
N SER A 295 -3.53 -15.51 -16.69
CA SER A 295 -2.69 -16.59 -17.24
C SER A 295 -2.17 -17.48 -16.11
N ARG A 296 -2.60 -18.69 -16.17
CA ARG A 296 -2.38 -19.82 -15.25
C ARG A 296 -0.90 -20.13 -15.04
#